data_e8cd4aa0fa85672e4cb2f9c2e8977140
#
_entry.id   e8cd4aa0fa85672e4cb2f9c2e8977140
#
_cell.length_a   1.000
_cell.length_b   1.000
_cell.length_c   1.000
_cell.angle_alpha   90.00
_cell.angle_beta   90.00
_cell.angle_gamma   90.00
#
_symmetry.space_group_name_H-M   'P 1'
#
loop_
_entity.id
_entity.type
_entity.pdbx_description
1 polymer ?
#
loop_
_entity_poly.entity_id
_entity_poly.type
_entity_poly.pdbx_seq_one_letter_code
_entity_poly.pdbx_strand_id
1 'polypeptide(L)'
;MPATQESTAPVVLLVDDSPDERDMYTQQLVATGYSVQVADNGEDALQRVAAQVPDVVVMDLAMPVLDGWEATRRLKETYPQVPVIVLSGHTGGEGGRKAKEAGGDVLLTKPFGPEALELAVRIVLKRRAEADSPKT
;
A
#
# COMPACT_ATOMS: atom_id res chain seq x y z
N MET A 1 1.54 1.21 -31.89
CA MET A 1 1.41 1.14 -31.20
C MET A 1 1.08 1.28 -30.63
N PRO A 2 0.85 1.17 -30.54
CA PRO A 2 0.53 1.36 -29.73
C PRO A 2 0.69 1.38 -28.82
N ALA A 3 0.70 1.69 -28.58
CA ALA A 3 0.83 1.70 -27.54
C ALA A 3 0.38 1.23 -26.64
N THR A 4 0.21 0.96 -26.57
CA THR A 4 -0.30 0.63 -25.84
C THR A 4 0.09 0.09 -24.92
N GLN A 5 0.59 -0.06 -24.74
CA GLN A 5 0.87 -0.57 -23.82
C GLN A 5 0.95 -0.03 -22.82
N GLU A 6 0.43 0.33 -22.52
CA GLU A 6 0.48 0.81 -21.59
C GLU A 6 0.61 0.31 -20.68
N SER A 7 0.45 0.51 -20.12
CA SER A 7 0.82 0.41 -18.86
C SER A 7 0.47 -0.84 -18.28
N THR A 8 1.38 -1.67 -18.27
CA THR A 8 1.25 -2.86 -17.48
C THR A 8 1.88 -2.70 -16.12
N ALA A 9 2.36 -1.51 -15.80
CA ALA A 9 2.97 -1.27 -14.49
C ALA A 9 1.92 -1.37 -13.40
N PRO A 10 2.18 -2.14 -12.34
CA PRO A 10 1.24 -2.19 -11.22
C PRO A 10 1.09 -0.82 -10.57
N VAL A 11 -0.10 -0.56 -10.10
CA VAL A 11 -0.43 0.73 -9.47
C VAL A 11 -0.35 0.59 -7.96
N VAL A 12 0.48 1.40 -7.35
CA VAL A 12 0.61 1.49 -5.89
C VAL A 12 -0.07 2.77 -5.42
N LEU A 13 -0.99 2.65 -4.49
CA LEU A 13 -1.54 3.81 -3.81
C LEU A 13 -0.74 4.02 -2.52
N LEU A 14 -0.04 5.12 -2.44
CA LEU A 14 0.79 5.47 -1.28
C LEU A 14 0.05 6.48 -0.44
N VAL A 15 -0.24 6.12 0.81
CA VAL A 15 -1.00 6.96 1.73
C VAL A 15 -0.08 7.41 2.85
N ASP A 16 0.21 8.71 2.89
CA ASP A 16 1.15 9.27 3.85
C ASP A 16 0.90 10.77 3.96
N ASP A 17 0.78 11.28 5.17
CA ASP A 17 0.50 12.69 5.36
C ASP A 17 1.75 13.57 5.32
N SER A 18 2.93 12.99 5.29
CA SER A 18 4.17 13.73 5.19
C SER A 18 4.57 13.91 3.73
N PRO A 19 4.60 15.15 3.22
CA PRO A 19 4.99 15.34 1.81
C PRO A 19 6.40 14.84 1.52
N ASP A 20 7.32 14.99 2.46
CA ASP A 20 8.70 14.55 2.24
C ASP A 20 8.79 13.04 2.14
N GLU A 21 8.14 12.33 3.06
CA GLU A 21 8.13 10.87 3.00
C GLU A 21 7.41 10.38 1.76
N ARG A 22 6.29 11.01 1.44
CA ARG A 22 5.51 10.64 0.27
C ARG A 22 6.33 10.77 -1.00
N ASP A 23 7.08 11.88 -1.13
CA ASP A 23 7.94 12.08 -2.29
C ASP A 23 9.05 11.04 -2.35
N MET A 24 9.65 10.75 -1.20
CA MET A 24 10.75 9.79 -1.15
C MET A 24 10.30 8.40 -1.57
N TYR A 25 9.21 7.93 -0.99
CA TYR A 25 8.71 6.59 -1.32
C TYR A 25 8.21 6.52 -2.76
N THR A 26 7.59 7.61 -3.25
CA THR A 26 7.15 7.66 -4.63
C THR A 26 8.32 7.49 -5.59
N GLN A 27 9.42 8.21 -5.33
CA GLN A 27 10.58 8.12 -6.19
C GLN A 27 11.16 6.71 -6.19
N GLN A 28 11.22 6.09 -5.01
CA GLN A 28 11.73 4.72 -4.91
C GLN A 28 10.88 3.75 -5.72
N LEU A 29 9.58 3.86 -5.60
CA LEU A 29 8.68 2.91 -6.26
C LEU A 29 8.65 3.14 -7.77
N VAL A 30 8.63 4.40 -8.21
CA VAL A 30 8.67 4.68 -9.63
C VAL A 30 9.98 4.18 -10.25
N ALA A 31 11.09 4.34 -9.53
CA ALA A 31 12.39 3.89 -10.02
C ALA A 31 12.44 2.38 -10.21
N THR A 32 11.61 1.64 -9.48
CA THR A 32 11.60 0.18 -9.59
C THR A 32 10.45 -0.34 -10.46
N GLY A 33 9.76 0.53 -11.18
CA GLY A 33 8.84 0.12 -12.23
C GLY A 33 7.37 0.20 -11.91
N TYR A 34 7.00 0.82 -10.79
CA TYR A 34 5.60 0.94 -10.40
C TYR A 34 5.02 2.28 -10.79
N SER A 35 3.72 2.30 -11.03
CA SER A 35 2.96 3.53 -11.18
C SER A 35 2.42 3.90 -9.80
N VAL A 36 2.61 5.16 -9.37
CA VAL A 36 2.28 5.55 -8.01
C VAL A 36 1.21 6.63 -8.01
N GLN A 37 0.17 6.41 -7.24
CA GLN A 37 -0.81 7.43 -6.90
C GLN A 37 -0.67 7.72 -5.41
N VAL A 38 -1.03 8.91 -4.99
CA VAL A 38 -0.82 9.30 -3.60
C VAL A 38 -2.12 9.76 -2.97
N ALA A 39 -2.21 9.57 -1.66
CA ALA A 39 -3.27 10.13 -0.83
C ALA A 39 -2.62 10.67 0.43
N ASP A 40 -3.17 11.73 0.99
CA ASP A 40 -2.53 12.38 2.13
C ASP A 40 -3.19 12.05 3.46
N ASN A 41 -4.24 11.26 3.45
CA ASN A 41 -4.86 10.76 4.68
C ASN A 41 -5.75 9.57 4.35
N GLY A 42 -6.30 8.95 5.39
CA GLY A 42 -7.11 7.76 5.22
C GLY A 42 -8.40 7.99 4.47
N GLU A 43 -9.03 9.13 4.69
CA GLU A 43 -10.27 9.45 3.99
C GLU A 43 -10.02 9.61 2.50
N ASP A 44 -8.97 10.35 2.13
CA ASP A 44 -8.59 10.51 0.73
C ASP A 44 -8.24 9.15 0.10
N ALA A 45 -7.59 8.29 0.88
CA ALA A 45 -7.26 6.95 0.40
C ALA A 45 -8.51 6.17 0.02
N LEU A 46 -9.53 6.20 0.87
CA LEU A 46 -10.77 5.48 0.58
C LEU A 46 -11.43 6.00 -0.69
N GLN A 47 -11.42 7.33 -0.88
CA GLN A 47 -12.00 7.92 -2.08
C GLN A 47 -11.23 7.53 -3.33
N ARG A 48 -9.90 7.49 -3.24
CA ARG A 48 -9.09 7.14 -4.40
C ARG A 48 -9.24 5.68 -4.79
N VAL A 49 -9.34 4.79 -3.81
CA VAL A 49 -9.57 3.38 -4.11
C VAL A 49 -10.93 3.18 -4.76
N ALA A 50 -11.95 3.91 -4.31
CA ALA A 50 -13.26 3.81 -4.92
C ALA A 50 -13.26 4.30 -6.36
N ALA A 51 -12.44 5.31 -6.67
CA ALA A 51 -12.35 5.82 -8.03
C ALA A 51 -11.53 4.91 -8.94
N GLN A 52 -10.46 4.34 -8.41
CA GLN A 52 -9.61 3.44 -9.18
C GLN A 52 -8.93 2.48 -8.20
N VAL A 53 -9.29 1.22 -8.26
CA VAL A 53 -8.75 0.20 -7.35
C VAL A 53 -7.29 -0.06 -7.71
N PRO A 54 -6.36 0.16 -6.76
CA PRO A 54 -4.94 -0.09 -7.04
C PRO A 54 -4.61 -1.56 -6.92
N ASP A 55 -3.38 -1.90 -7.29
CA ASP A 55 -2.89 -3.26 -7.12
C ASP A 55 -2.41 -3.52 -5.70
N VAL A 56 -1.93 -2.48 -5.02
CA VAL A 56 -1.50 -2.57 -3.64
C VAL A 56 -1.60 -1.19 -3.00
N VAL A 57 -1.87 -1.17 -1.69
CA VAL A 57 -1.92 0.07 -0.90
C VAL A 57 -0.77 0.03 0.10
N VAL A 58 -0.01 1.12 0.17
CA VAL A 58 1.00 1.34 1.20
C VAL A 58 0.44 2.38 2.16
N MET A 59 0.20 1.99 3.40
CA MET A 59 -0.57 2.79 4.35
C MET A 59 0.27 3.16 5.55
N ASP A 60 0.49 4.46 5.74
CA ASP A 60 1.10 4.96 6.98
C ASP A 60 0.06 4.90 8.09
N LEU A 61 0.44 4.39 9.25
CA LEU A 61 -0.49 4.28 10.38
C LEU A 61 -0.71 5.59 11.09
N ALA A 62 0.30 6.45 11.14
CA ALA A 62 0.24 7.67 11.94
C ALA A 62 -0.25 8.83 11.11
N MET A 63 -1.56 8.95 10.94
CA MET A 63 -2.15 10.03 10.15
C MET A 63 -3.29 10.66 10.91
N PRO A 64 -3.52 11.97 10.72
CA PRO A 64 -4.69 12.62 11.29
C PRO A 64 -5.94 12.26 10.49
N VAL A 65 -7.04 12.85 10.71
CA VAL A 65 -8.32 12.70 10.04
C VAL A 65 -8.85 11.27 10.20
N LEU A 66 -8.44 10.35 9.35
CA LEU A 66 -8.78 8.93 9.47
C LEU A 66 -7.48 8.18 9.53
N ASP A 67 -7.20 7.53 10.66
CA ASP A 67 -5.91 6.89 10.85
C ASP A 67 -5.77 5.65 9.96
N GLY A 68 -4.52 5.19 9.84
CA GLY A 68 -4.22 4.10 8.94
C GLY A 68 -4.84 2.78 9.34
N TRP A 69 -5.07 2.56 10.64
CA TRP A 69 -5.72 1.33 11.09
C TRP A 69 -7.15 1.25 10.59
N GLU A 70 -7.91 2.32 10.81
CA GLU A 70 -9.30 2.33 10.41
C GLU A 70 -9.44 2.32 8.89
N ALA A 71 -8.58 3.04 8.19
CA ALA A 71 -8.58 3.03 6.73
C ALA A 71 -8.30 1.63 6.20
N THR A 72 -7.29 0.95 6.79
CA THR A 72 -6.97 -0.41 6.39
C THR A 72 -8.16 -1.34 6.60
N ARG A 73 -8.80 -1.24 7.76
CA ARG A 73 -9.95 -2.08 8.06
C ARG A 73 -11.06 -1.89 7.04
N ARG A 74 -11.37 -0.64 6.72
CA ARG A 74 -12.43 -0.34 5.74
C ARG A 74 -12.07 -0.81 4.35
N LEU A 75 -10.80 -0.63 3.96
CA LEU A 75 -10.36 -1.11 2.66
C LEU A 75 -10.47 -2.62 2.54
N LYS A 76 -10.07 -3.33 3.58
CA LYS A 76 -10.11 -4.80 3.54
C LYS A 76 -11.53 -5.32 3.59
N GLU A 77 -12.46 -4.59 4.20
CA GLU A 77 -13.86 -4.99 4.19
C GLU A 77 -14.47 -4.88 2.79
N THR A 78 -14.13 -3.82 2.08
CA THR A 78 -14.71 -3.55 0.77
C THR A 78 -13.92 -4.20 -0.36
N TYR A 79 -12.60 -4.23 -0.24
CA TYR A 79 -11.71 -4.74 -1.28
C TYR A 79 -10.74 -5.76 -0.68
N PRO A 80 -11.26 -6.92 -0.22
CA PRO A 80 -10.40 -7.86 0.51
C PRO A 80 -9.24 -8.42 -0.30
N GLN A 81 -9.32 -8.37 -1.63
CA GLN A 81 -8.26 -8.88 -2.48
C GLN A 81 -7.12 -7.90 -2.67
N VAL A 82 -7.28 -6.64 -2.28
CA VAL A 82 -6.21 -5.64 -2.44
C VAL A 82 -5.28 -5.73 -1.24
N PRO A 83 -4.01 -6.06 -1.44
CA PRO A 83 -3.07 -6.15 -0.31
C PRO A 83 -2.75 -4.77 0.24
N VAL A 84 -2.54 -4.69 1.55
CA VAL A 84 -2.19 -3.46 2.24
C VAL A 84 -0.89 -3.68 2.99
N ILE A 85 0.12 -2.89 2.67
CA ILE A 85 1.39 -2.83 3.38
C ILE A 85 1.30 -1.67 4.35
N VAL A 86 1.50 -1.95 5.62
CA VAL A 86 1.34 -0.97 6.69
C VAL A 86 2.70 -0.50 7.15
N LEU A 87 2.88 0.83 7.25
CA LEU A 87 4.12 1.42 7.74
C LEU A 87 3.91 1.92 9.16
N SER A 88 4.79 1.54 10.07
CA SER A 88 4.67 1.90 11.48
C SER A 88 5.95 2.54 11.97
N GLY A 89 5.82 3.60 12.76
CA GLY A 89 6.98 4.25 13.37
C GLY A 89 7.47 3.59 14.64
N HIS A 90 6.75 2.57 15.12
CA HIS A 90 7.11 1.91 16.37
C HIS A 90 7.27 0.42 16.16
N THR A 91 8.24 -0.14 16.85
CA THR A 91 8.51 -1.56 16.78
C THR A 91 7.54 -2.30 17.68
N GLY A 92 6.80 -3.20 17.12
CA GLY A 92 6.02 -4.13 17.88
C GLY A 92 4.95 -3.48 18.74
N GLY A 93 4.58 -4.17 19.75
CA GLY A 93 3.58 -3.72 20.67
C GLY A 93 2.23 -3.66 20.02
N GLU A 94 1.46 -2.69 20.49
CA GLU A 94 0.06 -2.59 20.13
C GLU A 94 -0.13 -2.18 18.67
N GLY A 95 0.78 -1.37 18.13
CA GLY A 95 0.67 -0.92 16.75
C GLY A 95 0.71 -2.05 15.75
N GLY A 96 1.64 -2.99 15.96
CA GLY A 96 1.75 -4.15 15.07
C GLY A 96 0.54 -5.05 15.14
N ARG A 97 0.05 -5.29 16.37
CA ARG A 97 -1.12 -6.12 16.54
C ARG A 97 -2.36 -5.49 15.92
N LYS A 98 -2.53 -4.18 16.11
CA LYS A 98 -3.68 -3.48 15.54
C LYS A 98 -3.67 -3.50 14.02
N ALA A 99 -2.48 -3.34 13.42
CA ALA A 99 -2.36 -3.40 11.97
C ALA A 99 -2.79 -4.76 11.45
N LYS A 100 -2.37 -5.81 12.14
CA LYS A 100 -2.73 -7.16 11.74
C LYS A 100 -4.23 -7.41 11.89
N GLU A 101 -4.80 -6.96 13.01
CA GLU A 101 -6.22 -7.11 13.25
C GLU A 101 -7.04 -6.34 12.22
N ALA A 102 -6.52 -5.22 11.74
CA ALA A 102 -7.20 -4.44 10.71
C ALA A 102 -7.09 -5.08 9.32
N GLY A 103 -6.27 -6.11 9.17
CA GLY A 103 -6.15 -6.83 7.91
C GLY A 103 -4.95 -6.46 7.09
N GLY A 104 -3.95 -5.78 7.68
CA GLY A 104 -2.72 -5.49 6.98
C GLY A 104 -2.00 -6.77 6.60
N ASP A 105 -1.50 -6.80 5.38
CA ASP A 105 -0.86 -8.01 4.85
C ASP A 105 0.62 -8.07 5.18
N VAL A 106 1.28 -6.91 5.25
CA VAL A 106 2.70 -6.82 5.61
C VAL A 106 2.86 -5.59 6.48
N LEU A 107 3.69 -5.70 7.51
CA LEU A 107 4.03 -4.58 8.38
C LEU A 107 5.51 -4.26 8.21
N LEU A 108 5.81 -3.02 7.86
CA LEU A 108 7.19 -2.52 7.84
C LEU A 108 7.35 -1.49 8.96
N THR A 109 8.39 -1.68 9.76
CA THR A 109 8.68 -0.79 10.87
C THR A 109 9.76 0.21 10.45
N LYS A 110 9.48 1.48 10.64
CA LYS A 110 10.44 2.54 10.32
C LYS A 110 11.53 2.61 11.39
N PRO A 111 12.77 2.91 11.03
CA PRO A 111 13.23 3.13 9.67
C PRO A 111 13.54 1.81 8.97
N PHE A 112 13.38 1.80 7.65
CA PHE A 112 13.74 0.64 6.86
C PHE A 112 14.47 1.12 5.61
N GLY A 113 15.24 0.24 4.99
CA GLY A 113 15.98 0.60 3.80
C GLY A 113 15.07 0.66 2.57
N PRO A 114 15.57 1.29 1.50
CA PRO A 114 14.75 1.45 0.30
C PRO A 114 14.34 0.13 -0.34
N GLU A 115 15.16 -0.90 -0.20
CA GLU A 115 14.82 -2.21 -0.76
C GLU A 115 13.66 -2.87 -0.04
N ALA A 116 13.44 -2.53 1.23
CA ALA A 116 12.42 -3.20 2.03
C ALA A 116 11.03 -2.94 1.48
N LEU A 117 10.74 -1.69 1.12
CA LEU A 117 9.42 -1.36 0.60
C LEU A 117 9.19 -2.00 -0.76
N GLU A 118 10.18 -1.93 -1.64
CA GLU A 118 10.03 -2.54 -2.96
C GLU A 118 9.85 -4.04 -2.85
N LEU A 119 10.61 -4.67 -1.95
CA LEU A 119 10.49 -6.11 -1.76
C LEU A 119 9.10 -6.48 -1.24
N ALA A 120 8.57 -5.70 -0.28
CA ALA A 120 7.24 -5.95 0.25
C ALA A 120 6.18 -5.84 -0.83
N VAL A 121 6.28 -4.81 -1.68
CA VAL A 121 5.34 -4.64 -2.78
C VAL A 121 5.41 -5.84 -3.72
N ARG A 122 6.62 -6.24 -4.09
CA ARG A 122 6.81 -7.35 -5.00
C ARG A 122 6.25 -8.65 -4.44
N ILE A 123 6.46 -8.89 -3.16
CA ILE A 123 5.98 -10.11 -2.52
C ILE A 123 4.46 -10.17 -2.50
N VAL A 124 3.80 -9.08 -2.12
CA VAL A 124 2.34 -9.12 -2.02
C VAL A 124 1.70 -9.20 -3.41
N LEU A 125 2.31 -8.57 -4.40
CA LEU A 125 1.80 -8.69 -5.77
C LEU A 125 1.95 -10.11 -6.30
N LYS A 126 3.06 -10.76 -5.99
CA LYS A 126 3.25 -12.14 -6.39
C LYS A 126 2.25 -13.06 -5.71
N ARG A 127 2.01 -12.87 -4.42
CA ARG A 127 1.03 -13.67 -3.69
C ARG A 127 -0.37 -13.50 -4.28
N ARG A 128 -0.72 -12.24 -4.61
CA ARG A 128 -2.02 -11.97 -5.19
C ARG A 128 -2.17 -12.64 -6.54
N ALA A 129 -1.15 -12.56 -7.37
CA ALA A 129 -1.19 -13.21 -8.68
C ALA A 129 -1.35 -14.72 -8.55
N GLU A 130 -0.66 -15.33 -7.60
CA GLU A 130 -0.76 -16.76 -7.35
C GLU A 130 -2.15 -17.14 -6.85
N ALA A 131 -2.73 -16.31 -5.97
CA ALA A 131 -4.06 -16.56 -5.44
C ALA A 131 -5.12 -16.44 -6.54
N ASP A 132 -4.90 -15.54 -7.50
CA ASP A 132 -5.85 -15.31 -8.59
C ASP A 132 -5.68 -16.30 -9.73
N SER A 133 -4.58 -17.06 -9.75
CA SER A 133 -4.32 -17.99 -10.83
C SER A 133 -5.25 -19.18 -10.75
N PRO A 134 -5.77 -19.63 -11.88
CA PRO A 134 -6.60 -20.83 -11.83
C PRO A 134 -5.76 -22.03 -11.45
N LYS A 135 -6.35 -22.88 -10.68
CA LYS A 135 -5.71 -24.14 -10.32
C LYS A 135 -5.98 -25.17 -11.38
N THR A 136 -4.97 -25.77 -11.85
CA THR A 136 -5.14 -26.82 -12.87
C THR A 136 -4.63 -28.15 -12.38
#